data_33e7d739d46772670dce2cef7777cf33
#
_entry.id   33e7d739d46772670dce2cef7777cf33
#
_cell.length_a   1.000
_cell.length_b   1.000
_cell.length_c   1.000
_cell.angle_alpha   90.00
_cell.angle_beta   90.00
_cell.angle_gamma   90.00
#
_symmetry.space_group_name_H-M   'P 1'
#
loop_
_entity.id
_entity.type
_entity.pdbx_description
1 polymer ?
#
loop_
_entity_poly.entity_id
_entity_poly.type
_entity_poly.pdbx_seq_one_letter_code
_entity_poly.pdbx_strand_id
1 'polypeptide(L)'
;GPCDYVEASQVPADLSAYNPIVLCFWCDRGMAPEDTKAVAKRIKGKDIACFATMGGDPENPKAKDWMHRTSTTLVEAGEDNTLKLEFLCRGRIDPELFARMTAMMGGEVTPEREARRKQSETHPDRLDALAAVRTYQDVFGA
;
A
#
# COMPACT_ATOMS: atom_id res chain seq x y z
N GLY A 1 -13.49 6.82 -14.78
CA GLY A 1 -13.47 8.27 -14.97
C GLY A 1 -12.05 8.82 -14.97
N PRO A 2 -11.85 10.10 -15.33
CA PRO A 2 -10.52 10.69 -15.31
C PRO A 2 -9.96 10.72 -13.89
N CYS A 3 -8.68 10.43 -13.75
CA CYS A 3 -7.97 10.57 -12.47
C CYS A 3 -6.58 11.15 -12.73
N ASP A 4 -6.09 11.86 -11.74
CA ASP A 4 -4.71 12.34 -11.75
C ASP A 4 -3.86 11.38 -10.92
N TYR A 5 -2.77 10.93 -11.50
CA TYR A 5 -1.76 10.12 -10.80
C TYR A 5 -0.52 10.97 -10.58
N VAL A 6 -0.07 11.05 -9.34
CA VAL A 6 1.15 11.79 -8.97
C VAL A 6 1.92 11.04 -7.90
N GLU A 7 3.23 11.21 -7.90
CA GLU A 7 4.07 10.75 -6.82
C GLU A 7 3.77 11.53 -5.54
N ALA A 8 3.96 10.89 -4.39
CA ALA A 8 3.67 11.51 -3.08
C ALA A 8 4.39 12.84 -2.88
N SER A 9 5.63 12.96 -3.38
CA SER A 9 6.42 14.19 -3.32
C SER A 9 5.90 15.32 -4.20
N GLN A 10 4.99 15.04 -5.13
CA GLN A 10 4.47 15.99 -6.13
C GLN A 10 2.98 16.27 -5.96
N VAL A 11 2.39 15.85 -4.86
CA VAL A 11 0.97 16.09 -4.57
C VAL A 11 0.72 17.60 -4.45
N PRO A 12 -0.26 18.16 -5.20
CA PRO A 12 -0.54 19.58 -5.14
C PRO A 12 -0.98 20.02 -3.74
N ALA A 13 -0.73 21.29 -3.43
CA ALA A 13 -1.12 21.87 -2.14
C ALA A 13 -2.64 21.91 -1.97
N ASP A 14 -3.38 22.16 -3.05
CA ASP A 14 -4.84 22.22 -3.04
C ASP A 14 -5.43 20.89 -3.54
N LEU A 15 -6.12 20.18 -2.65
CA LEU A 15 -6.78 18.92 -2.94
C LEU A 15 -8.30 19.05 -3.06
N SER A 16 -8.83 20.28 -3.12
CA SER A 16 -10.29 20.52 -3.09
C SER A 16 -11.03 19.88 -4.25
N ALA A 17 -10.39 19.74 -5.42
CA ALA A 17 -11.01 19.16 -6.62
C ALA A 17 -11.09 17.63 -6.60
N TYR A 18 -10.46 16.97 -5.61
CA TYR A 18 -10.30 15.52 -5.61
C TYR A 18 -11.12 14.85 -4.50
N ASN A 19 -11.95 13.90 -4.90
CA ASN A 19 -12.64 12.99 -3.99
C ASN A 19 -13.24 11.82 -4.81
N PRO A 20 -12.94 10.55 -4.53
CA PRO A 20 -12.06 10.11 -3.44
C PRO A 20 -10.57 10.35 -3.71
N ILE A 21 -9.76 10.17 -2.68
CA ILE A 21 -8.30 10.13 -2.79
C ILE A 21 -7.84 8.68 -2.58
N VAL A 22 -6.99 8.22 -3.48
CA VAL A 22 -6.41 6.88 -3.40
C VAL A 22 -4.96 6.99 -2.97
N LEU A 23 -4.63 6.39 -1.84
CA LEU A 23 -3.26 6.28 -1.36
C LEU A 23 -2.70 4.93 -1.78
N CYS A 24 -1.67 4.95 -2.62
CA CYS A 24 -0.96 3.76 -3.05
C CYS A 24 0.41 3.73 -2.39
N PHE A 25 0.73 2.64 -1.68
CA PHE A 25 2.00 2.54 -0.95
C PHE A 25 2.45 1.09 -0.81
N TRP A 26 3.63 0.91 -0.24
CA TRP A 26 4.20 -0.41 0.04
C TRP A 26 4.51 -0.54 1.53
N CYS A 27 4.67 -1.77 1.97
CA CYS A 27 5.04 -2.04 3.37
C CYS A 27 6.54 -1.79 3.55
N ASP A 28 6.87 -0.64 4.13
CA ASP A 28 8.24 -0.22 4.42
C ASP A 28 8.56 -0.52 5.89
N ARG A 29 9.26 -1.62 6.12
CA ARG A 29 9.67 -2.04 7.48
C ARG A 29 8.50 -2.06 8.47
N GLY A 30 7.36 -2.60 8.03
CA GLY A 30 6.15 -2.70 8.84
C GLY A 30 5.35 -1.41 8.96
N MET A 31 5.64 -0.39 8.16
CA MET A 31 4.94 0.90 8.16
C MET A 31 4.67 1.38 6.74
N ALA A 32 3.81 2.38 6.61
CA ALA A 32 3.71 3.13 5.37
C ALA A 32 4.98 3.99 5.18
N PRO A 33 5.39 4.28 3.93
CA PRO A 33 6.52 5.18 3.67
C PRO A 33 6.30 6.58 4.26
N GLU A 34 7.38 7.27 4.60
CA GLU A 34 7.32 8.60 5.21
C GLU A 34 6.64 9.64 4.32
N ASP A 35 6.83 9.58 3.00
CA ASP A 35 6.18 10.48 2.06
C ASP A 35 4.66 10.24 2.01
N THR A 36 4.21 9.00 2.09
CA THR A 36 2.79 8.65 2.20
C THR A 36 2.19 9.21 3.47
N LYS A 37 2.88 9.07 4.59
CA LYS A 37 2.43 9.63 5.88
C LYS A 37 2.31 11.16 5.82
N ALA A 38 3.27 11.82 5.17
CA ALA A 38 3.26 13.28 5.02
C ALA A 38 2.06 13.75 4.20
N VAL A 39 1.73 13.06 3.11
CA VAL A 39 0.55 13.36 2.29
C VAL A 39 -0.73 13.13 3.10
N ALA A 40 -0.82 12.04 3.81
CA ALA A 40 -2.01 11.68 4.59
C ALA A 40 -2.41 12.77 5.59
N LYS A 41 -1.44 13.42 6.23
CA LYS A 41 -1.68 14.54 7.16
C LYS A 41 -2.35 15.75 6.53
N ARG A 42 -2.25 15.89 5.21
CA ARG A 42 -2.79 17.04 4.47
C ARG A 42 -4.20 16.82 3.95
N ILE A 43 -4.73 15.60 4.04
CA ILE A 43 -6.04 15.23 3.49
C ILE A 43 -7.14 15.62 4.49
N LYS A 44 -8.17 16.34 4.00
CA LYS A 44 -9.27 16.80 4.84
C LYS A 44 -10.62 16.61 4.15
N GLY A 45 -11.55 15.97 4.86
CA GLY A 45 -12.94 15.83 4.42
C GLY A 45 -13.11 14.95 3.18
N LYS A 46 -12.30 13.92 3.03
CA LYS A 46 -12.28 13.06 1.84
C LYS A 46 -12.65 11.61 2.16
N ASP A 47 -13.20 10.95 1.15
CA ASP A 47 -13.24 9.49 1.12
C ASP A 47 -11.85 8.98 0.69
N ILE A 48 -11.28 8.04 1.42
CA ILE A 48 -9.94 7.53 1.17
C ILE A 48 -10.01 6.04 0.87
N ALA A 49 -9.32 5.63 -0.19
CA ALA A 49 -9.01 4.24 -0.49
C ALA A 49 -7.52 4.01 -0.29
N CYS A 50 -7.16 2.91 0.34
CA CYS A 50 -5.76 2.52 0.55
C CYS A 50 -5.45 1.26 -0.24
N PHE A 51 -4.46 1.35 -1.12
CA PHE A 51 -3.94 0.23 -1.90
C PHE A 51 -2.49 0.01 -1.54
N ALA A 52 -2.15 -1.18 -1.09
CA ALA A 52 -0.78 -1.47 -0.68
C ALA A 52 -0.27 -2.78 -1.27
N THR A 53 1.05 -2.84 -1.40
CA THR A 53 1.77 -4.07 -1.71
C THR A 53 2.65 -4.49 -0.54
N MET A 54 2.90 -5.76 -0.41
CA MET A 54 3.82 -6.31 0.58
C MET A 54 4.57 -7.52 0.03
N GLY A 55 5.75 -7.77 0.56
CA GLY A 55 6.54 -8.94 0.16
C GLY A 55 6.08 -10.26 0.78
N GLY A 56 5.24 -10.20 1.82
CA GLY A 56 4.69 -11.37 2.48
C GLY A 56 3.40 -11.87 1.82
N ASP A 57 2.71 -12.76 2.51
CA ASP A 57 1.43 -13.30 2.07
C ASP A 57 0.29 -12.36 2.49
N PRO A 58 -0.42 -11.72 1.53
CA PRO A 58 -1.50 -10.80 1.85
C PRO A 58 -2.72 -11.50 2.46
N GLU A 59 -2.85 -12.81 2.33
CA GLU A 59 -3.94 -13.57 2.93
C GLU A 59 -3.68 -13.93 4.40
N ASN A 60 -2.46 -13.75 4.88
CA ASN A 60 -2.14 -13.98 6.28
C ASN A 60 -2.93 -13.03 7.17
N PRO A 61 -3.58 -13.51 8.26
CA PRO A 61 -4.34 -12.65 9.17
C PRO A 61 -3.52 -11.49 9.75
N LYS A 62 -2.22 -11.69 9.99
CA LYS A 62 -1.32 -10.61 10.45
C LYS A 62 -1.12 -9.53 9.40
N ALA A 63 -1.09 -9.91 8.12
CA ALA A 63 -0.98 -8.96 7.02
C ALA A 63 -2.25 -8.13 6.90
N LYS A 64 -3.41 -8.75 6.99
CA LYS A 64 -4.71 -8.05 6.97
C LYS A 64 -4.86 -7.10 8.16
N ASP A 65 -4.43 -7.52 9.33
CA ASP A 65 -4.42 -6.67 10.51
C ASP A 65 -3.48 -5.47 10.36
N TRP A 66 -2.28 -5.71 9.83
CA TRP A 66 -1.35 -4.64 9.49
C TRP A 66 -1.96 -3.64 8.52
N MET A 67 -2.61 -4.12 7.46
CA MET A 67 -3.24 -3.25 6.45
C MET A 67 -4.31 -2.37 7.08
N HIS A 68 -5.17 -2.96 7.91
CA HIS A 68 -6.23 -2.22 8.58
C HIS A 68 -5.69 -1.16 9.55
N ARG A 69 -4.70 -1.50 10.36
CA ARG A 69 -4.07 -0.55 11.28
C ARG A 69 -3.38 0.57 10.54
N THR A 70 -2.65 0.25 9.48
CA THR A 70 -1.92 1.25 8.68
C THR A 70 -2.89 2.18 7.96
N SER A 71 -3.92 1.65 7.32
CA SER A 71 -4.94 2.45 6.63
C SER A 71 -5.67 3.36 7.60
N THR A 72 -6.07 2.85 8.75
CA THR A 72 -6.72 3.64 9.80
C THR A 72 -5.83 4.77 10.29
N THR A 73 -4.56 4.50 10.53
CA THR A 73 -3.59 5.51 10.95
C THR A 73 -3.42 6.61 9.91
N LEU A 74 -3.36 6.26 8.62
CA LEU A 74 -3.25 7.23 7.54
C LEU A 74 -4.49 8.11 7.44
N VAL A 75 -5.67 7.52 7.54
CA VAL A 75 -6.94 8.27 7.48
C VAL A 75 -7.08 9.22 8.67
N GLU A 76 -6.73 8.77 9.87
CA GLU A 76 -6.80 9.57 11.10
C GLU A 76 -5.72 10.65 11.18
N ALA A 77 -4.64 10.51 10.42
CA ALA A 77 -3.57 11.54 10.39
C ALA A 77 -4.04 12.86 9.79
N GLY A 78 -5.03 12.85 8.90
CA GLY A 78 -5.71 14.05 8.39
C GLY A 78 -6.90 14.45 9.25
N GLU A 79 -7.89 15.11 8.65
CA GLU A 79 -9.08 15.59 9.35
C GLU A 79 -10.35 15.18 8.61
N ASP A 80 -11.34 14.66 9.33
CA ASP A 80 -12.68 14.34 8.83
C ASP A 80 -12.71 13.46 7.58
N ASN A 81 -11.78 12.53 7.48
CA ASN A 81 -11.71 11.58 6.37
C ASN A 81 -12.41 10.27 6.71
N THR A 82 -12.87 9.57 5.69
CA THR A 82 -13.53 8.27 5.83
C THR A 82 -12.76 7.22 5.04
N LEU A 83 -12.37 6.14 5.69
CA LEU A 83 -11.78 4.98 5.03
C LEU A 83 -12.88 4.18 4.33
N LYS A 84 -12.86 4.12 3.01
CA LYS A 84 -13.87 3.42 2.20
C LYS A 84 -13.40 2.07 1.67
N LEU A 85 -12.11 1.88 1.51
CA LEU A 85 -11.57 0.72 0.83
C LEU A 85 -10.15 0.45 1.27
N GLU A 86 -9.86 -0.83 1.50
CA GLU A 86 -8.52 -1.36 1.69
C GLU A 86 -8.28 -2.47 0.69
N PHE A 87 -7.13 -2.43 0.03
CA PHE A 87 -6.70 -3.47 -0.89
C PHE A 87 -5.23 -3.78 -0.65
N LEU A 88 -4.91 -5.05 -0.47
CA LEU A 88 -3.55 -5.51 -0.23
C LEU A 88 -3.23 -6.65 -1.20
N CYS A 89 -2.12 -6.53 -1.91
CA CYS A 89 -1.64 -7.59 -2.76
C CYS A 89 -0.14 -7.83 -2.56
N ARG A 90 0.35 -8.93 -3.14
CA ARG A 90 1.77 -9.23 -3.11
C ARG A 90 2.52 -8.28 -4.02
N GLY A 91 3.65 -7.76 -3.55
CA GLY A 91 4.56 -6.94 -4.32
C GLY A 91 5.94 -7.59 -4.41
N ARG A 92 6.76 -7.08 -5.31
CA ARG A 92 8.14 -7.54 -5.45
C ARG A 92 8.96 -7.11 -4.24
N ILE A 93 9.72 -8.04 -3.69
CA ILE A 93 10.69 -7.72 -2.63
C ILE A 93 11.92 -7.12 -3.30
N ASP A 94 12.32 -5.92 -2.86
CA ASP A 94 13.53 -5.27 -3.33
C ASP A 94 14.74 -6.15 -3.01
N PRO A 95 15.57 -6.53 -4.02
CA PRO A 95 16.72 -7.40 -3.80
C PRO A 95 17.74 -6.82 -2.82
N GLU A 96 17.98 -5.51 -2.86
CA GLU A 96 18.91 -4.86 -1.94
C GLU A 96 18.40 -4.87 -0.50
N LEU A 97 17.11 -4.58 -0.33
CA LEU A 97 16.47 -4.63 0.99
C LEU A 97 16.51 -6.06 1.54
N PHE A 98 16.21 -7.05 0.70
CA PHE A 98 16.27 -8.46 1.09
C PHE A 98 17.68 -8.86 1.54
N ALA A 99 18.71 -8.46 0.80
CA ALA A 99 20.10 -8.73 1.15
C ALA A 99 20.49 -8.08 2.47
N ARG A 100 20.10 -6.82 2.68
CA ARG A 100 20.40 -6.11 3.95
C ARG A 100 19.69 -6.75 5.14
N MET A 101 18.44 -7.10 5.00
CA MET A 101 17.69 -7.77 6.07
C MET A 101 18.25 -9.15 6.37
N THR A 102 18.68 -9.90 5.35
CA THR A 102 19.33 -11.19 5.53
C THR A 102 20.64 -11.05 6.32
N ALA A 103 21.47 -10.06 5.98
CA ALA A 103 22.71 -9.79 6.72
C ALA A 103 22.43 -9.45 8.19
N MET A 104 21.40 -8.66 8.48
CA MET A 104 21.00 -8.30 9.84
C MET A 104 20.48 -9.50 10.65
N MET A 105 19.98 -10.53 9.99
CA MET A 105 19.44 -11.74 10.59
C MET A 105 20.45 -12.90 10.68
N GLY A 106 21.75 -12.63 10.49
CA GLY A 106 22.82 -13.62 10.60
C GLY A 106 23.34 -14.18 9.28
N GLY A 107 22.91 -13.64 8.14
CA GLY A 107 23.43 -14.00 6.83
C GLY A 107 22.84 -15.27 6.20
N GLU A 108 21.90 -15.94 6.85
CA GLU A 108 21.27 -17.15 6.32
C GLU A 108 19.93 -16.82 5.62
N VAL A 109 19.75 -17.43 4.44
CA VAL A 109 18.48 -17.41 3.73
C VAL A 109 17.83 -18.78 3.90
N THR A 110 16.72 -18.84 4.65
CA THR A 110 15.98 -20.09 4.81
C THR A 110 15.27 -20.45 3.50
N PRO A 111 14.97 -21.77 3.27
CA PRO A 111 14.18 -22.17 2.09
C PRO A 111 12.85 -21.43 1.97
N GLU A 112 12.18 -21.15 3.10
CA GLU A 112 10.92 -20.43 3.13
C GLU A 112 11.07 -18.97 2.70
N ARG A 113 12.14 -18.30 3.14
CA ARG A 113 12.44 -16.91 2.75
C ARG A 113 12.77 -16.83 1.25
N GLU A 114 13.56 -17.77 0.73
CA GLU A 114 13.91 -17.80 -0.68
C GLU A 114 12.69 -18.10 -1.56
N ALA A 115 11.83 -19.02 -1.15
CA ALA A 115 10.58 -19.32 -1.85
C ALA A 115 9.68 -18.07 -1.91
N ARG A 116 9.58 -17.33 -0.81
CA ARG A 116 8.81 -16.08 -0.74
C ARG A 116 9.39 -15.01 -1.66
N ARG A 117 10.71 -14.87 -1.67
CA ARG A 117 11.40 -13.92 -2.54
C ARG A 117 11.12 -14.23 -4.02
N LYS A 118 11.27 -15.49 -4.43
CA LYS A 118 10.98 -15.92 -5.79
C LYS A 118 9.52 -15.69 -6.17
N GLN A 119 8.59 -16.01 -5.30
CA GLN A 119 7.17 -15.81 -5.54
C GLN A 119 6.84 -14.32 -5.69
N SER A 120 7.56 -13.45 -5.01
CA SER A 120 7.35 -12.00 -5.10
C SER A 120 7.80 -11.40 -6.43
N GLU A 121 8.71 -12.05 -7.17
CA GLU A 121 9.31 -11.51 -8.39
C GLU A 121 8.28 -11.21 -9.50
N THR A 122 7.18 -11.95 -9.52
CA THR A 122 6.12 -11.80 -10.54
C THR A 122 4.94 -10.96 -10.05
N HIS A 123 5.02 -10.38 -8.86
CA HIS A 123 3.94 -9.58 -8.27
C HIS A 123 4.34 -8.11 -8.08
N PRO A 124 3.39 -7.16 -8.17
CA PRO A 124 2.01 -7.42 -8.59
C PRO A 124 1.93 -7.83 -10.06
N ASP A 125 0.99 -8.70 -10.38
CA ASP A 125 0.75 -9.15 -11.75
C ASP A 125 -0.55 -8.57 -12.31
N ARG A 126 -0.93 -9.02 -13.51
CA ARG A 126 -2.15 -8.56 -14.17
C ARG A 126 -3.41 -8.89 -13.34
N LEU A 127 -3.43 -10.04 -12.69
CA LEU A 127 -4.58 -10.46 -11.88
C LEU A 127 -4.71 -9.58 -10.64
N ASP A 128 -3.59 -9.21 -10.02
CA ASP A 128 -3.58 -8.25 -8.91
C ASP A 128 -4.15 -6.90 -9.35
N ALA A 129 -3.74 -6.41 -10.52
CA ALA A 129 -4.24 -5.15 -11.07
C ALA A 129 -5.75 -5.20 -11.36
N LEU A 130 -6.22 -6.30 -11.97
CA LEU A 130 -7.64 -6.48 -12.25
C LEU A 130 -8.47 -6.57 -10.95
N ALA A 131 -7.94 -7.24 -9.93
CA ALA A 131 -8.59 -7.32 -8.63
C ALA A 131 -8.70 -5.94 -7.97
N ALA A 132 -7.63 -5.13 -8.06
CA ALA A 132 -7.64 -3.76 -7.54
C ALA A 132 -8.69 -2.89 -8.24
N VAL A 133 -8.74 -2.95 -9.58
CA VAL A 133 -9.75 -2.21 -10.37
C VAL A 133 -11.16 -2.62 -9.98
N ARG A 134 -11.42 -3.93 -9.92
CA ARG A 134 -12.74 -4.45 -9.56
C ARG A 134 -13.16 -4.02 -8.15
N THR A 135 -12.25 -4.14 -7.21
CA THR A 135 -12.52 -3.73 -5.83
C THR A 135 -12.86 -2.23 -5.75
N TYR A 136 -12.14 -1.40 -6.49
CA TYR A 136 -12.44 0.03 -6.57
C TYR A 136 -13.82 0.29 -7.18
N GLN A 137 -14.14 -0.39 -8.28
CA GLN A 137 -15.45 -0.25 -8.94
C GLN A 137 -16.60 -0.67 -8.04
N ASP A 138 -16.43 -1.73 -7.26
CA ASP A 138 -17.47 -2.22 -6.34
C ASP A 138 -17.80 -1.20 -5.26
N VAL A 139 -16.83 -0.40 -4.84
CA VAL A 139 -17.02 0.61 -3.77
C VAL A 139 -17.46 1.96 -4.34
N PHE A 140 -16.85 2.41 -5.43
CA PHE A 140 -17.07 3.76 -5.97
C PHE A 140 -17.91 3.80 -7.25
N GLY A 141 -18.21 2.66 -7.84
CA GLY A 141 -19.11 2.56 -8.99
C GLY A 141 -18.53 3.09 -10.31
N ALA A 142 -17.23 3.20 -10.43
CA ALA A 142 -16.65 3.84 -11.62
C ALA A 142 -15.71 2.94 -12.42
#